data_92b6cd58d55fa9b714eb7cd35178142d
#
_entry.id   92b6cd58d55fa9b714eb7cd35178142d
#
_cell.length_a   1.000
_cell.length_b   1.000
_cell.length_c   1.000
_cell.angle_alpha   90.00
_cell.angle_beta   90.00
_cell.angle_gamma   90.00
#
_symmetry.space_group_name_H-M   'P 1'
#
loop_
_entity.id
_entity.type
_entity.pdbx_description
1 polymer ?
#
loop_
_entity_poly.entity_id
_entity_poly.type
_entity_poly.pdbx_seq_one_letter_code
_entity_poly.pdbx_strand_id
1 'polypeptide(L)'
;MERPPLPRDAPVLTRAMAGQIAGLSLYLTALCAAFLRVPMVRALFSGAGGDFLTAFFALFVFSGLAAAFCARCEGANLLAGLGRNHSFLPVMGAAGCVQLALLRWGGTVFRTVPLSPEMLLRVGLLSLSVIPADTARKLLFRGKK
;
A
#
# COMPACT_ATOMS: atom_id res chain seq x y z
N MET A 1 -1.74 -29.10 -7.11
CA MET A 1 -3.05 -29.43 -6.56
C MET A 1 -4.00 -28.32 -6.96
N GLU A 2 -4.89 -28.58 -7.88
CA GLU A 2 -5.95 -27.66 -8.29
C GLU A 2 -6.97 -27.61 -7.16
N ARG A 3 -7.29 -26.41 -6.70
CA ARG A 3 -8.39 -26.25 -5.75
C ARG A 3 -9.68 -26.70 -6.47
N PRO A 4 -10.55 -27.48 -5.81
CA PRO A 4 -11.83 -27.86 -6.40
C PRO A 4 -12.62 -26.60 -6.77
N PRO A 5 -13.41 -26.63 -7.84
CA PRO A 5 -14.22 -25.50 -8.27
C PRO A 5 -15.14 -25.07 -7.11
N LEU A 6 -15.16 -23.76 -6.82
CA LEU A 6 -16.01 -23.20 -5.80
C LEU A 6 -17.49 -23.41 -6.18
N PRO A 7 -18.36 -23.82 -5.23
CA PRO A 7 -19.79 -23.90 -5.48
C PRO A 7 -20.34 -22.53 -5.95
N ARG A 8 -21.29 -22.53 -6.87
CA ARG A 8 -21.90 -21.30 -7.42
C ARG A 8 -22.53 -20.41 -6.36
N ASP A 9 -22.94 -20.97 -5.23
CA ASP A 9 -23.59 -20.30 -4.10
C ASP A 9 -22.60 -19.85 -3.01
N ALA A 10 -21.29 -20.02 -3.23
CA ALA A 10 -20.29 -19.57 -2.26
C ALA A 10 -20.26 -18.05 -2.18
N PRO A 11 -20.30 -17.44 -0.97
CA PRO A 11 -20.23 -16.00 -0.83
C PRO A 11 -18.90 -15.48 -1.39
N VAL A 12 -18.96 -14.49 -2.27
CA VAL A 12 -17.80 -13.84 -2.89
C VAL A 12 -16.89 -13.22 -1.82
N LEU A 13 -17.48 -12.72 -0.74
CA LEU A 13 -16.77 -12.13 0.39
C LEU A 13 -16.75 -13.10 1.58
N THR A 14 -15.61 -13.74 1.81
CA THR A 14 -15.44 -14.57 3.01
C THR A 14 -15.16 -13.71 4.24
N ARG A 15 -15.47 -14.20 5.45
CA ARG A 15 -15.18 -13.50 6.72
C ARG A 15 -13.68 -13.16 6.84
N ALA A 16 -12.81 -14.04 6.35
CA ALA A 16 -11.37 -13.81 6.34
C ALA A 16 -10.99 -12.64 5.42
N MET A 17 -11.58 -12.56 4.21
CA MET A 17 -11.37 -11.45 3.29
C MET A 17 -11.92 -10.14 3.86
N ALA A 18 -13.11 -10.15 4.45
CA ALA A 18 -13.69 -8.98 5.10
C ALA A 18 -12.78 -8.45 6.23
N GLY A 19 -12.27 -9.34 7.07
CA GLY A 19 -11.32 -8.98 8.13
C GLY A 19 -9.99 -8.42 7.59
N GLN A 20 -9.52 -8.94 6.46
CA GLN A 20 -8.31 -8.42 5.81
C GLN A 20 -8.55 -7.02 5.24
N ILE A 21 -9.63 -6.82 4.52
CA ILE A 21 -10.00 -5.52 3.96
C ILE A 21 -10.17 -4.50 5.08
N ALA A 22 -10.94 -4.82 6.12
CA ALA A 22 -11.16 -3.92 7.26
C ALA A 22 -9.86 -3.55 7.97
N GLY A 23 -9.00 -4.52 8.24
CA GLY A 23 -7.71 -4.30 8.90
C GLY A 23 -6.76 -3.43 8.08
N LEU A 24 -6.63 -3.69 6.78
CA LEU A 24 -5.81 -2.89 5.89
C LEU A 24 -6.36 -1.46 5.73
N SER A 25 -7.67 -1.33 5.54
CA SER A 25 -8.32 -0.02 5.41
C SER A 25 -8.16 0.83 6.67
N LEU A 26 -8.34 0.23 7.85
CA LEU A 26 -8.14 0.92 9.11
C LEU A 26 -6.70 1.39 9.28
N TYR A 27 -5.73 0.52 8.98
CA TYR A 27 -4.32 0.88 9.04
C TYR A 27 -3.96 2.00 8.07
N LEU A 28 -4.39 1.91 6.81
CA LEU A 28 -4.14 2.94 5.80
C LEU A 28 -4.76 4.29 6.19
N THR A 29 -5.98 4.26 6.71
CA THR A 29 -6.66 5.47 7.20
C THR A 29 -5.90 6.09 8.37
N ALA A 30 -5.46 5.28 9.33
CA ALA A 30 -4.67 5.74 10.46
C ALA A 30 -3.31 6.31 10.02
N LEU A 31 -2.63 5.66 9.07
CA LEU A 31 -1.36 6.12 8.51
C LEU A 31 -1.52 7.48 7.80
N CYS A 32 -2.54 7.62 6.96
CA CYS A 32 -2.85 8.88 6.27
C CYS A 32 -3.25 9.99 7.26
N ALA A 33 -4.08 9.67 8.25
CA ALA A 33 -4.48 10.62 9.29
C ALA A 33 -3.28 11.06 10.15
N ALA A 34 -2.41 10.12 10.52
CA ALA A 34 -1.19 10.43 11.25
C ALA A 34 -0.26 11.33 10.43
N PHE A 35 -0.07 11.04 9.14
CA PHE A 35 0.73 11.86 8.24
C PHE A 35 0.24 13.31 8.18
N LEU A 36 -1.08 13.50 8.09
CA LEU A 36 -1.69 14.83 7.99
C LEU A 36 -1.75 15.57 9.34
N ARG A 37 -1.92 14.86 10.47
CA ARG A 37 -2.21 15.44 11.79
C ARG A 37 -0.98 15.58 12.67
N VAL A 38 0.03 14.72 12.53
CA VAL A 38 1.21 14.72 13.40
C VAL A 38 2.16 15.84 12.99
N PRO A 39 2.38 16.87 13.87
CA PRO A 39 3.23 18.01 13.50
C PRO A 39 4.68 17.62 13.21
N MET A 40 5.19 16.60 13.89
CA MET A 40 6.55 16.07 13.69
C MET A 40 6.74 15.48 12.30
N VAL A 41 5.74 14.74 11.80
CA VAL A 41 5.74 14.21 10.44
C VAL A 41 5.67 15.36 9.43
N ARG A 42 4.81 16.32 9.70
CA ARG A 42 4.67 17.50 8.85
C ARG A 42 5.98 18.28 8.73
N ALA A 43 6.71 18.45 9.83
CA ALA A 43 8.01 19.12 9.85
C ALA A 43 9.08 18.37 9.01
N LEU A 44 9.04 17.05 8.99
CA LEU A 44 9.96 16.22 8.18
C LEU A 44 9.75 16.37 6.66
N PHE A 45 8.55 16.81 6.25
CA PHE A 45 8.15 16.97 4.85
C PHE A 45 7.83 18.42 4.48
N SER A 46 8.04 19.37 5.40
CA SER A 46 7.87 20.79 5.13
C SER A 46 9.11 21.32 4.41
N GLY A 47 9.09 21.28 3.08
CA GLY A 47 10.03 21.96 2.20
C GLY A 47 9.44 23.24 1.62
N ALA A 48 10.02 23.76 0.55
CA ALA A 48 9.60 24.99 -0.11
C ALA A 48 8.28 24.82 -0.89
N GLY A 49 7.16 24.80 -0.17
CA GLY A 49 5.83 25.02 -0.74
C GLY A 49 5.30 23.96 -1.72
N GLY A 50 4.55 23.00 -1.24
CA GLY A 50 3.90 21.97 -2.04
C GLY A 50 4.46 20.55 -1.83
N ASP A 51 5.65 20.42 -1.27
CA ASP A 51 6.32 19.13 -1.03
C ASP A 51 5.49 18.22 -0.12
N PHE A 52 4.84 18.78 0.90
CA PHE A 52 4.02 18.03 1.84
C PHE A 52 2.82 17.34 1.19
N LEU A 53 2.08 18.05 0.32
CA LEU A 53 0.94 17.47 -0.38
C LEU A 53 1.37 16.45 -1.41
N THR A 54 2.49 16.69 -2.09
CA THR A 54 3.08 15.74 -3.03
C THR A 54 3.57 14.49 -2.31
N ALA A 55 4.20 14.64 -1.14
CA ALA A 55 4.62 13.52 -0.31
C ALA A 55 3.41 12.71 0.21
N PHE A 56 2.32 13.38 0.59
CA PHE A 56 1.07 12.72 0.96
C PHE A 56 0.47 11.93 -0.21
N PHE A 57 0.42 12.52 -1.40
CA PHE A 57 -0.05 11.84 -2.60
C PHE A 57 0.79 10.59 -2.92
N ALA A 58 2.12 10.72 -2.83
CA ALA A 58 3.03 9.60 -3.02
C ALA A 58 2.82 8.51 -1.96
N LEU A 59 2.69 8.90 -0.67
CA LEU A 59 2.40 7.97 0.42
C LEU A 59 1.10 7.19 0.17
N PHE A 60 0.04 7.90 -0.22
CA PHE A 60 -1.27 7.29 -0.47
C PHE A 60 -1.20 6.23 -1.57
N VAL A 61 -0.57 6.54 -2.70
CA VAL A 61 -0.48 5.59 -3.82
C VAL A 61 0.47 4.43 -3.52
N PHE A 62 1.66 4.69 -2.98
CA PHE A 62 2.61 3.62 -2.65
C PHE A 62 2.10 2.70 -1.54
N SER A 63 1.41 3.24 -0.53
CA SER A 63 0.79 2.41 0.50
C SER A 63 -0.38 1.59 -0.06
N GLY A 64 -1.14 2.12 -1.02
CA GLY A 64 -2.15 1.38 -1.77
C GLY A 64 -1.55 0.22 -2.57
N LEU A 65 -0.42 0.45 -3.26
CA LEU A 65 0.32 -0.61 -3.95
C LEU A 65 0.83 -1.68 -2.98
N ALA A 66 1.40 -1.29 -1.84
CA ALA A 66 1.83 -2.22 -0.79
C ALA A 66 0.65 -3.03 -0.24
N ALA A 67 -0.50 -2.40 -0.02
CA ALA A 67 -1.72 -3.07 0.41
C ALA A 67 -2.23 -4.08 -0.63
N ALA A 68 -2.13 -3.78 -1.92
CA ALA A 68 -2.48 -4.71 -2.99
C ALA A 68 -1.59 -5.97 -2.97
N PHE A 69 -0.30 -5.82 -2.68
CA PHE A 69 0.59 -6.97 -2.43
C PHE A 69 0.15 -7.80 -1.22
N CYS A 70 -0.19 -7.14 -0.12
CA CYS A 70 -0.65 -7.80 1.10
C CYS A 70 -1.98 -8.52 0.89
N ALA A 71 -2.91 -7.91 0.15
CA ALA A 71 -4.25 -8.46 -0.11
C ALA A 71 -4.20 -9.74 -0.96
N ARG A 72 -3.21 -9.86 -1.83
CA ARG A 72 -3.04 -11.04 -2.67
C ARG A 72 -2.65 -12.29 -1.88
N CYS A 73 -1.91 -12.13 -0.79
CA CYS A 73 -1.36 -13.25 -0.02
C CYS A 73 -2.23 -13.53 1.20
N GLU A 74 -2.83 -14.72 1.27
CA GLU A 74 -3.58 -15.18 2.46
C GLU A 74 -2.67 -15.50 3.64
N GLY A 75 -1.39 -15.86 3.38
CA GLY A 75 -0.38 -16.20 4.39
C GLY A 75 0.55 -15.04 4.76
N ALA A 76 1.42 -15.28 5.74
CA ALA A 76 2.48 -14.33 6.14
C ALA A 76 3.60 -14.20 5.09
N ASN A 77 3.72 -15.16 4.17
CA ASN A 77 4.74 -15.16 3.14
C ASN A 77 4.25 -14.42 1.89
N LEU A 78 4.66 -13.16 1.74
CA LEU A 78 4.31 -12.27 0.62
C LEU A 78 4.89 -12.74 -0.72
N LEU A 79 5.98 -13.49 -0.68
CA LEU A 79 6.64 -14.01 -1.88
C LEU A 79 6.01 -15.31 -2.37
N ALA A 80 5.15 -15.95 -1.54
CA ALA A 80 4.49 -17.19 -1.90
C ALA A 80 3.57 -16.97 -3.11
N GLY A 81 3.85 -17.70 -4.18
CA GLY A 81 3.04 -17.66 -5.41
C GLY A 81 3.31 -16.45 -6.32
N LEU A 82 4.36 -15.65 -6.09
CA LEU A 82 4.75 -14.57 -7.00
C LEU A 82 5.06 -15.10 -8.41
N GLY A 83 5.79 -16.22 -8.48
CA GLY A 83 6.11 -16.88 -9.76
C GLY A 83 4.92 -17.52 -10.48
N ARG A 84 3.78 -17.66 -9.81
CA ARG A 84 2.58 -18.30 -10.35
C ARG A 84 1.65 -17.31 -11.09
N ASN A 85 1.84 -16.03 -10.88
CA ASN A 85 1.07 -14.97 -11.54
C ASN A 85 2.02 -13.97 -12.21
N HIS A 86 2.47 -14.34 -13.42
CA HIS A 86 3.41 -13.55 -14.18
C HIS A 86 2.89 -12.15 -14.55
N SER A 87 1.57 -11.95 -14.59
CA SER A 87 0.98 -10.66 -14.96
C SER A 87 0.91 -9.66 -13.80
N PHE A 88 0.98 -10.12 -12.55
CA PHE A 88 0.82 -9.24 -11.39
C PHE A 88 2.02 -8.29 -11.20
N LEU A 89 3.23 -8.83 -11.25
CA LEU A 89 4.47 -8.04 -11.07
C LEU A 89 4.63 -6.93 -12.12
N PRO A 90 4.46 -7.20 -13.43
CA PRO A 90 4.52 -6.13 -14.44
C PRO A 90 3.48 -5.03 -14.23
N VAL A 91 2.25 -5.40 -13.87
CA VAL A 91 1.18 -4.41 -13.60
C VAL A 91 1.52 -3.54 -12.40
N MET A 92 2.00 -4.13 -11.30
CA MET A 92 2.41 -3.38 -10.12
C MET A 92 3.65 -2.51 -10.38
N GLY A 93 4.61 -3.05 -11.15
CA GLY A 93 5.77 -2.29 -11.60
C GLY A 93 5.37 -1.11 -12.50
N ALA A 94 4.49 -1.33 -13.46
CA ALA A 94 3.97 -0.28 -14.33
C ALA A 94 3.24 0.81 -13.52
N ALA A 95 2.40 0.43 -12.55
CA ALA A 95 1.73 1.38 -11.66
C ALA A 95 2.73 2.20 -10.84
N GLY A 96 3.79 1.56 -10.32
CA GLY A 96 4.88 2.25 -9.62
C GLY A 96 5.64 3.22 -10.52
N CYS A 97 5.95 2.82 -11.76
CA CYS A 97 6.62 3.67 -12.74
C CYS A 97 5.74 4.88 -13.14
N VAL A 98 4.44 4.67 -13.37
CA VAL A 98 3.50 5.76 -13.64
C VAL A 98 3.45 6.72 -12.46
N GLN A 99 3.42 6.21 -11.23
CA GLN A 99 3.44 7.07 -10.04
C GLN A 99 4.70 7.91 -9.95
N LEU A 100 5.88 7.33 -10.19
CA LEU A 100 7.14 8.08 -10.22
C LEU A 100 7.17 9.12 -11.33
N ALA A 101 6.63 8.77 -12.51
CA ALA A 101 6.49 9.70 -13.64
C ALA A 101 5.56 10.88 -13.28
N LEU A 102 4.43 10.61 -12.63
CA LEU A 102 3.52 11.65 -12.16
C LEU A 102 4.16 12.59 -11.11
N LEU A 103 4.95 12.03 -10.20
CA LEU A 103 5.70 12.84 -9.22
C LEU A 103 6.77 13.71 -9.87
N ARG A 104 7.37 13.25 -10.98
CA ARG A 104 8.45 13.98 -11.67
C ARG A 104 7.96 14.98 -12.70
N TRP A 105 6.90 14.61 -13.45
CA TRP A 105 6.40 15.38 -14.60
C TRP A 105 4.94 15.84 -14.47
N GLY A 106 4.25 15.45 -13.39
CA GLY A 106 2.83 15.81 -13.17
C GLY A 106 2.58 17.31 -12.99
N GLY A 107 3.55 18.03 -12.46
CA GLY A 107 3.60 19.50 -12.43
C GLY A 107 2.26 20.18 -12.16
N THR A 108 1.87 21.05 -13.07
CA THR A 108 0.65 21.88 -12.95
C THR A 108 -0.66 21.08 -13.00
N VAL A 109 -0.67 19.93 -13.69
CA VAL A 109 -1.89 19.11 -13.85
C VAL A 109 -2.28 18.45 -12.53
N PHE A 110 -1.31 17.87 -11.82
CA PHE A 110 -1.53 17.18 -10.55
C PHE A 110 -1.12 18.03 -9.34
N ARG A 111 -0.68 19.26 -9.56
CA ARG A 111 -0.11 20.13 -8.52
C ARG A 111 0.99 19.45 -7.72
N THR A 112 1.79 18.62 -8.39
CA THR A 112 2.92 17.93 -7.80
C THR A 112 4.20 18.74 -7.98
N VAL A 113 5.04 18.72 -6.97
CA VAL A 113 6.39 19.29 -6.99
C VAL A 113 7.38 18.13 -6.97
N PRO A 114 8.47 18.15 -7.75
CA PRO A 114 9.47 17.10 -7.71
C PRO A 114 10.04 16.95 -6.31
N LEU A 115 9.79 15.82 -5.67
CA LEU A 115 10.32 15.52 -4.34
C LEU A 115 11.82 15.24 -4.41
N SER A 116 12.54 15.66 -3.38
CA SER A 116 13.94 15.26 -3.22
C SER A 116 14.07 13.74 -3.06
N PRO A 117 15.17 13.12 -3.49
CA PRO A 117 15.38 11.67 -3.34
C PRO A 117 15.24 11.22 -1.88
N GLU A 118 15.64 12.05 -0.93
CA GLU A 118 15.53 11.77 0.50
C GLU A 118 14.07 11.72 0.97
N MET A 119 13.25 12.70 0.53
CA MET A 119 11.81 12.70 0.84
C MET A 119 11.12 11.50 0.20
N LEU A 120 11.47 11.16 -1.03
CA LEU A 120 10.92 10.00 -1.72
C LEU A 120 11.26 8.70 -0.99
N LEU A 121 12.50 8.57 -0.48
CA LEU A 121 12.92 7.43 0.33
C LEU A 121 12.11 7.34 1.63
N ARG A 122 11.92 8.46 2.34
CA ARG A 122 11.12 8.51 3.57
C ARG A 122 9.68 8.08 3.32
N VAL A 123 9.07 8.59 2.26
CA VAL A 123 7.71 8.19 1.84
C VAL A 123 7.66 6.70 1.50
N GLY A 124 8.64 6.20 0.76
CA GLY A 124 8.76 4.78 0.42
C GLY A 124 8.84 3.88 1.66
N LEU A 125 9.67 4.23 2.64
CA LEU A 125 9.79 3.49 3.89
C LEU A 125 8.49 3.51 4.71
N LEU A 126 7.81 4.67 4.77
CA LEU A 126 6.52 4.78 5.45
C LEU A 126 5.45 3.93 4.75
N SER A 127 5.40 3.92 3.43
CA SER A 127 4.43 3.12 2.69
C SER A 127 4.69 1.62 2.82
N LEU A 128 5.94 1.20 2.91
CA LEU A 128 6.30 -0.21 3.16
C LEU A 128 5.91 -0.69 4.57
N SER A 129 5.63 0.21 5.52
CA SER A 129 5.14 -0.16 6.87
C SER A 129 3.81 -0.91 6.85
N VAL A 130 3.05 -0.82 5.76
CA VAL A 130 1.82 -1.60 5.52
C VAL A 130 2.11 -3.11 5.57
N ILE A 131 3.28 -3.53 5.08
CA ILE A 131 3.68 -4.94 5.00
C ILE A 131 3.81 -5.59 6.39
N PRO A 132 4.65 -5.05 7.30
CA PRO A 132 4.75 -5.62 8.64
C PRO A 132 3.44 -5.50 9.43
N ALA A 133 2.66 -4.44 9.21
CA ALA A 133 1.36 -4.27 9.86
C ALA A 133 0.37 -5.38 9.45
N ASP A 134 0.25 -5.70 8.16
CA ASP A 134 -0.59 -6.79 7.69
C ASP A 134 -0.06 -8.17 8.13
N THR A 135 1.25 -8.35 8.13
CA THR A 135 1.88 -9.59 8.61
C THR A 135 1.60 -9.82 10.09
N ALA A 136 1.75 -8.79 10.93
CA ALA A 136 1.42 -8.85 12.35
C ALA A 136 -0.06 -9.19 12.56
N ARG A 137 -0.96 -8.54 11.81
CA ARG A 137 -2.38 -8.86 11.82
C ARG A 137 -2.64 -10.34 11.48
N LYS A 138 -2.06 -10.84 10.39
CA LYS A 138 -2.21 -12.24 9.97
C LYS A 138 -1.72 -13.24 11.02
N LEU A 139 -0.63 -12.92 11.72
CA LEU A 139 -0.10 -13.75 12.80
C LEU A 139 -1.03 -13.76 14.02
N LEU A 140 -1.56 -12.59 14.41
CA LEU A 140 -2.49 -12.47 15.55
C LEU A 140 -3.80 -13.21 15.32
N PHE A 141 -4.33 -13.22 14.11
CA PHE A 141 -5.59 -13.90 13.78
C PHE A 141 -5.41 -15.36 13.36
N ARG A 142 -4.18 -15.83 13.10
CA ARG A 142 -3.89 -17.24 12.79
C ARG A 142 -4.05 -18.17 13.99
N GLY A 143 -3.94 -17.64 15.21
CA GLY A 143 -4.09 -18.40 16.46
C GLY A 143 -5.54 -18.68 16.90
N LYS A 144 -6.55 -18.25 16.14
CA LYS A 144 -7.98 -18.41 16.46
C LYS A 144 -8.73 -19.37 15.52
N LYS A 145 -8.02 -20.34 14.92
CA LYS A 145 -8.64 -21.47 14.21
C LYS A 145 -8.44 -22.75 14.98
#